data_f3d66342dbddc232bd6cd156cd7d606c
#
_entry.id   f3d66342dbddc232bd6cd156cd7d606c
#
_cell.length_a   1.000
_cell.length_b   1.000
_cell.length_c   1.000
_cell.angle_alpha   90.00
_cell.angle_beta   90.00
_cell.angle_gamma   90.00
#
_symmetry.space_group_name_H-M   'P 1'
#
loop_
_entity.id
_entity.type
_entity.pdbx_description
1 polymer ?
#
loop_
_entity_poly.entity_id
_entity_poly.type
_entity_poly.pdbx_seq_one_letter_code
_entity_poly.pdbx_strand_id
1 'polypeptide(L)'
;MVQFEHESNGRDSIWSRSWNRLTFTGIYLMNKNYTFQAKVWIAMQVAKENRHLTRYAGIGHLAATYASDNGRLSCSALMIKRGGWNWNANWRLEIAYRLFREDNQYLFMQFCNGYGESMIAYDQFRRYLRFGFVIKPRSVTIF
;
A
#
# COMPACT_ATOMS: atom_id res chain seq x y z
N MET A 1 -8.23 12.72 7.30
CA MET A 1 -7.62 13.45 6.16
C MET A 1 -8.41 13.14 4.92
N VAL A 2 -8.66 14.13 4.07
CA VAL A 2 -9.33 13.98 2.77
C VAL A 2 -8.34 14.43 1.70
N GLN A 3 -8.20 13.68 0.61
CA GLN A 3 -7.26 14.00 -0.47
C GLN A 3 -7.89 13.67 -1.83
N PHE A 4 -7.59 14.52 -2.81
CA PHE A 4 -7.77 14.19 -4.21
C PHE A 4 -6.45 13.63 -4.74
N GLU A 5 -6.49 12.42 -5.28
CA GLU A 5 -5.29 11.72 -5.76
C GLU A 5 -5.43 11.44 -7.26
N HIS A 6 -4.37 11.75 -7.99
CA HIS A 6 -4.18 11.36 -9.38
C HIS A 6 -3.04 10.36 -9.48
N GLU A 7 -3.26 9.26 -10.17
CA GLU A 7 -2.24 8.27 -10.45
C GLU A 7 -2.26 7.93 -11.94
N SER A 8 -1.09 7.98 -12.56
CA SER A 8 -0.89 7.60 -13.95
C SER A 8 0.45 6.91 -14.16
N ASN A 9 0.54 6.10 -15.21
CA ASN A 9 1.79 5.42 -15.56
C ASN A 9 2.66 6.20 -16.55
N GLY A 10 2.24 7.41 -16.98
CA GLY A 10 2.98 8.29 -17.87
C GLY A 10 3.20 7.75 -19.28
N ARG A 11 2.42 6.76 -19.73
CA ARG A 11 2.52 6.18 -21.07
C ARG A 11 1.38 6.67 -21.95
N ASP A 12 1.58 6.58 -23.25
CA ASP A 12 0.63 7.02 -24.26
C ASP A 12 -0.20 5.88 -24.84
N SER A 13 -1.29 6.25 -25.54
CA SER A 13 -2.16 5.38 -26.33
C SER A 13 -2.68 4.18 -25.53
N ILE A 14 -2.64 3.00 -26.11
CA ILE A 14 -3.15 1.75 -25.52
C ILE A 14 -2.43 1.32 -24.23
N TRP A 15 -1.26 1.88 -23.95
CA TRP A 15 -0.50 1.61 -22.72
C TRP A 15 -0.77 2.63 -21.62
N SER A 16 -1.55 3.67 -21.89
CA SER A 16 -1.93 4.67 -20.91
C SER A 16 -2.83 4.07 -19.85
N ARG A 17 -2.51 4.33 -18.59
CA ARG A 17 -3.33 3.97 -17.43
C ARG A 17 -3.36 5.16 -16.48
N SER A 18 -4.55 5.63 -16.17
CA SER A 18 -4.73 6.70 -15.19
C SER A 18 -6.07 6.59 -14.48
N TRP A 19 -6.13 7.10 -13.28
CA TRP A 19 -7.35 7.30 -12.54
C TRP A 19 -7.23 8.44 -11.53
N ASN A 20 -8.38 9.04 -11.24
CA ASN A 20 -8.55 10.02 -10.18
C ASN A 20 -9.39 9.42 -9.08
N ARG A 21 -9.06 9.71 -7.85
CA ARG A 21 -9.82 9.23 -6.69
C ARG A 21 -9.91 10.28 -5.60
N LEU A 22 -11.05 10.33 -4.95
CA LEU A 22 -11.22 11.03 -3.69
C LEU A 22 -10.99 10.05 -2.56
N THR A 23 -10.09 10.36 -1.65
CA THR A 23 -9.67 9.44 -0.58
C THR A 23 -9.97 10.03 0.79
N PHE A 24 -10.34 9.13 1.71
CA PHE A 24 -10.58 9.43 3.11
C PHE A 24 -9.69 8.52 3.96
N THR A 25 -8.84 9.12 4.79
CA THR A 25 -7.89 8.38 5.61
C THR A 25 -8.10 8.70 7.08
N GLY A 26 -8.29 7.66 7.88
CA GLY A 26 -8.25 7.68 9.34
C GLY A 26 -6.99 6.97 9.86
N ILE A 27 -6.35 7.56 10.86
CA ILE A 27 -5.18 6.99 11.53
C ILE A 27 -5.48 6.94 13.02
N TYR A 28 -5.23 5.80 13.64
CA TYR A 28 -5.36 5.57 15.06
C TYR A 28 -4.03 5.12 15.66
N LEU A 29 -3.48 5.92 16.55
CA LEU A 29 -2.29 5.62 17.33
C LEU A 29 -2.74 4.99 18.63
N MET A 30 -2.70 3.66 18.72
CA MET A 30 -3.09 2.94 19.92
C MET A 30 -2.10 3.21 21.09
N ASN A 31 -0.82 3.23 20.75
CA ASN A 31 0.27 3.61 21.65
C ASN A 31 1.52 3.94 20.81
N LYS A 32 2.68 4.13 21.45
CA LYS A 32 3.94 4.44 20.75
C LYS A 32 4.41 3.34 19.79
N ASN A 33 3.90 2.13 19.91
CA ASN A 33 4.36 0.96 19.16
C ASN A 33 3.39 0.57 18.03
N TYR A 34 2.08 0.82 18.21
CA TYR A 34 1.05 0.34 17.30
C TYR A 34 0.32 1.51 16.62
N THR A 35 0.30 1.46 15.31
CA THR A 35 -0.46 2.38 14.46
C THR A 35 -1.40 1.59 13.56
N PHE A 36 -2.65 2.02 13.49
CA PHE A 36 -3.66 1.49 12.58
C PHE A 36 -4.08 2.58 11.62
N GLN A 37 -4.28 2.20 10.36
CA GLN A 37 -4.75 3.10 9.32
C GLN A 37 -5.89 2.43 8.58
N ALA A 38 -6.95 3.19 8.33
CA ALA A 38 -8.00 2.85 7.40
C ALA A 38 -8.07 3.92 6.32
N LYS A 39 -8.06 3.52 5.06
CA LYS A 39 -8.21 4.41 3.90
C LYS A 39 -9.24 3.83 2.96
N VAL A 40 -10.19 4.64 2.56
CA VAL A 40 -11.18 4.30 1.53
C VAL A 40 -11.12 5.33 0.42
N TRP A 41 -11.47 4.93 -0.78
CA TRP A 41 -11.48 5.84 -1.93
C TRP A 41 -12.65 5.59 -2.86
N ILE A 42 -13.07 6.67 -3.50
CA ILE A 42 -14.06 6.69 -4.55
C ILE A 42 -13.35 7.03 -5.84
N ALA A 43 -13.36 6.13 -6.82
CA ALA A 43 -12.84 6.41 -8.15
C ALA A 43 -13.78 7.39 -8.86
N MET A 44 -13.28 8.57 -9.20
CA MET A 44 -14.05 9.62 -9.85
C MET A 44 -13.92 9.57 -11.36
N GLN A 45 -12.73 9.27 -11.85
CA GLN A 45 -12.43 9.16 -13.27
C GLN A 45 -11.40 8.05 -13.49
N VAL A 46 -11.73 7.13 -14.36
CA VAL A 46 -10.88 5.99 -14.73
C VAL A 46 -10.76 5.97 -16.23
N ALA A 47 -9.53 5.89 -16.76
CA ALA A 47 -9.30 5.82 -18.19
C ALA A 47 -9.99 4.58 -18.79
N LYS A 48 -10.42 4.67 -20.06
CA LYS A 48 -11.15 3.59 -20.75
C LYS A 48 -10.37 2.27 -20.76
N GLU A 49 -9.05 2.36 -20.88
CA GLU A 49 -8.12 1.24 -20.95
C GLU A 49 -7.97 0.48 -19.62
N ASN A 50 -8.39 1.10 -18.51
CA ASN A 50 -8.33 0.47 -17.19
C ASN A 50 -9.63 0.58 -16.39
N ARG A 51 -10.77 0.59 -17.07
CA ARG A 51 -12.12 0.69 -16.48
C ARG A 51 -12.42 -0.33 -15.37
N HIS A 52 -11.72 -1.45 -15.35
CA HIS A 52 -11.87 -2.49 -14.33
C HIS A 52 -10.83 -2.40 -13.19
N LEU A 53 -10.05 -1.31 -13.15
CA LEU A 53 -8.94 -1.15 -12.21
C LEU A 53 -9.38 -1.35 -10.75
N THR A 54 -10.50 -0.76 -10.33
CA THR A 54 -11.01 -0.86 -8.96
C THR A 54 -11.34 -2.27 -8.53
N ARG A 55 -11.69 -3.15 -9.48
CA ARG A 55 -11.95 -4.57 -9.20
C ARG A 55 -10.70 -5.28 -8.66
N TYR A 56 -9.51 -4.85 -9.05
CA TYR A 56 -8.23 -5.48 -8.74
C TYR A 56 -7.39 -4.63 -7.79
N ALA A 57 -7.25 -3.33 -8.06
CA ALA A 57 -6.50 -2.40 -7.23
C ALA A 57 -7.21 -2.05 -5.92
N GLY A 58 -8.55 -2.27 -5.87
CA GLY A 58 -9.32 -2.13 -4.64
C GLY A 58 -10.08 -0.84 -4.49
N ILE A 59 -10.79 -0.74 -3.37
CA ILE A 59 -11.66 0.38 -2.98
C ILE A 59 -11.26 0.97 -1.62
N GLY A 60 -10.34 0.34 -0.93
CA GLY A 60 -9.84 0.79 0.37
C GLY A 60 -8.84 -0.19 0.95
N HIS A 61 -8.15 0.25 2.00
CA HIS A 61 -7.22 -0.60 2.72
C HIS A 61 -7.31 -0.43 4.24
N LEU A 62 -6.90 -1.47 4.93
CA LEU A 62 -6.58 -1.45 6.35
C LEU A 62 -5.10 -1.77 6.49
N ALA A 63 -4.40 -1.00 7.31
CA ALA A 63 -3.01 -1.22 7.63
C ALA A 63 -2.81 -1.24 9.14
N ALA A 64 -1.92 -2.11 9.59
CA ALA A 64 -1.43 -2.17 10.95
C ALA A 64 0.09 -2.16 10.93
N THR A 65 0.69 -1.31 11.75
CA THR A 65 2.14 -1.21 11.88
C THR A 65 2.52 -1.34 13.35
N TYR A 66 3.52 -2.16 13.60
CA TYR A 66 4.18 -2.30 14.88
C TYR A 66 5.62 -1.80 14.76
N ALA A 67 6.08 -1.04 15.75
CA ALA A 67 7.48 -0.65 15.91
C ALA A 67 7.94 -0.99 17.33
N SER A 68 9.08 -1.66 17.47
CA SER A 68 9.66 -1.97 18.77
C SER A 68 10.12 -0.70 19.51
N ASP A 69 10.18 -0.74 20.84
CA ASP A 69 10.59 0.39 21.69
C ASP A 69 11.97 0.96 21.33
N ASN A 70 12.90 0.09 20.99
CA ASN A 70 14.25 0.49 20.55
C ASN A 70 14.30 0.93 19.09
N GLY A 71 13.16 0.92 18.38
CA GLY A 71 13.03 1.28 16.96
C GLY A 71 13.82 0.38 16.00
N ARG A 72 14.28 -0.80 16.44
CA ARG A 72 15.05 -1.71 15.58
C ARG A 72 14.17 -2.58 14.70
N LEU A 73 13.04 -3.05 15.24
CA LEU A 73 12.12 -3.92 14.51
C LEU A 73 10.86 -3.14 14.13
N SER A 74 10.46 -3.25 12.88
CA SER A 74 9.18 -2.76 12.37
C SER A 74 8.49 -3.88 11.60
N CYS A 75 7.22 -4.12 11.91
CA CYS A 75 6.37 -5.05 11.19
C CYS A 75 5.15 -4.31 10.67
N SER A 76 4.75 -4.56 9.44
CA SER A 76 3.52 -4.00 8.91
C SER A 76 2.72 -5.02 8.13
N ALA A 77 1.40 -4.89 8.22
CA ALA A 77 0.43 -5.66 7.47
C ALA A 77 -0.51 -4.69 6.77
N LEU A 78 -0.68 -4.85 5.47
CA LEU A 78 -1.61 -4.09 4.65
C LEU A 78 -2.56 -5.05 3.96
N MET A 79 -3.85 -4.82 4.13
CA MET A 79 -4.92 -5.52 3.44
C MET A 79 -5.68 -4.53 2.56
N ILE A 80 -5.68 -4.74 1.25
CA ILE A 80 -6.43 -3.93 0.30
C ILE A 80 -7.68 -4.68 -0.10
N LYS A 81 -8.86 -4.15 0.27
CA LYS A 81 -10.16 -4.71 -0.12
C LYS A 81 -10.38 -4.48 -1.60
N ARG A 82 -10.51 -5.56 -2.38
CA ARG A 82 -10.82 -5.47 -3.80
C ARG A 82 -12.28 -5.07 -4.04
N GLY A 83 -12.56 -4.50 -5.21
CA GLY A 83 -13.91 -4.13 -5.60
C GLY A 83 -14.85 -5.35 -5.68
N GLY A 84 -16.16 -5.11 -5.47
CA GLY A 84 -17.20 -6.14 -5.42
C GLY A 84 -17.54 -6.61 -4.00
N TRP A 85 -18.61 -7.42 -3.89
CA TRP A 85 -19.17 -7.89 -2.61
C TRP A 85 -18.37 -9.02 -1.95
N ASN A 86 -17.49 -9.68 -2.70
CA ASN A 86 -16.67 -10.78 -2.18
C ASN A 86 -15.60 -10.27 -1.22
N TRP A 87 -15.25 -11.05 -0.19
CA TRP A 87 -14.19 -10.74 0.77
C TRP A 87 -12.76 -10.92 0.20
N ASN A 88 -12.61 -10.76 -1.10
CA ASN A 88 -11.32 -10.84 -1.75
C ASN A 88 -10.45 -9.63 -1.39
N ALA A 89 -9.21 -9.90 -1.02
CA ALA A 89 -8.23 -8.88 -0.65
C ALA A 89 -6.86 -9.16 -1.25
N ASN A 90 -6.10 -8.09 -1.43
CA ASN A 90 -4.67 -8.14 -1.70
C ASN A 90 -3.93 -7.93 -0.37
N TRP A 91 -2.85 -8.67 -0.16
CA TRP A 91 -2.09 -8.64 1.08
C TRP A 91 -0.65 -8.23 0.84
N ARG A 92 -0.13 -7.39 1.74
CA ARG A 92 1.28 -7.07 1.82
C ARG A 92 1.71 -7.14 3.28
N LEU A 93 2.69 -7.99 3.56
CA LEU A 93 3.29 -8.13 4.88
C LEU A 93 4.76 -7.72 4.77
N GLU A 94 5.23 -6.97 5.73
CA GLU A 94 6.61 -6.49 5.75
C GLU A 94 7.19 -6.62 7.16
N ILE A 95 8.43 -7.08 7.21
CA ILE A 95 9.28 -7.04 8.40
C ILE A 95 10.53 -6.27 8.02
N ALA A 96 10.91 -5.29 8.81
CA ALA A 96 12.12 -4.51 8.61
C ALA A 96 12.93 -4.43 9.90
N TYR A 97 14.23 -4.70 9.80
CA TYR A 97 15.17 -4.67 10.92
C TYR A 97 16.26 -3.63 10.67
N ARG A 98 16.42 -2.67 11.59
CA ARG A 98 17.42 -1.63 11.52
C ARG A 98 18.81 -2.20 11.82
N LEU A 99 19.74 -2.07 10.86
CA LEU A 99 21.06 -2.64 10.96
C LEU A 99 21.95 -1.89 11.96
N PHE A 100 21.96 -0.56 11.87
CA PHE A 100 22.79 0.28 12.71
C PHE A 100 21.93 1.22 13.56
N ARG A 101 22.39 1.52 14.77
CA ARG A 101 21.62 2.30 15.75
C ARG A 101 21.39 3.76 15.32
N GLU A 102 22.38 4.33 14.67
CA GLU A 102 22.38 5.75 14.26
C GLU A 102 21.78 5.98 12.87
N ASP A 103 21.66 4.93 12.06
CA ASP A 103 21.19 5.01 10.67
C ASP A 103 19.69 4.72 10.54
N ASN A 104 19.13 5.22 9.44
CA ASN A 104 17.76 4.93 9.03
C ASN A 104 17.69 3.78 8.01
N GLN A 105 18.73 2.95 7.94
CA GLN A 105 18.84 1.83 7.03
C GLN A 105 18.28 0.56 7.68
N TYR A 106 17.35 -0.08 6.98
CA TYR A 106 16.74 -1.32 7.42
C TYR A 106 16.93 -2.41 6.36
N LEU A 107 17.27 -3.59 6.82
CA LEU A 107 17.10 -4.81 6.05
C LEU A 107 15.60 -5.13 6.09
N PHE A 108 14.96 -5.40 4.95
CA PHE A 108 13.55 -5.74 4.93
C PHE A 108 13.27 -7.01 4.14
N MET A 109 12.21 -7.67 4.55
CA MET A 109 11.55 -8.75 3.85
C MET A 109 10.08 -8.37 3.66
N GLN A 110 9.58 -8.49 2.44
CA GLN A 110 8.20 -8.17 2.09
C GLN A 110 7.56 -9.32 1.31
N PHE A 111 6.43 -9.78 1.80
CA PHE A 111 5.56 -10.73 1.12
C PHE A 111 4.37 -10.00 0.52
N CYS A 112 4.11 -10.25 -0.76
CA CYS A 112 2.96 -9.73 -1.48
C CYS A 112 2.14 -10.85 -2.09
N ASN A 113 0.81 -10.71 -2.00
CA ASN A 113 -0.14 -11.68 -2.55
C ASN A 113 -1.37 -10.91 -3.05
N GLY A 114 -1.58 -10.88 -4.36
CA GLY A 114 -2.74 -10.23 -4.92
C GLY A 114 -2.54 -9.64 -6.30
N TYR A 115 -3.33 -8.64 -6.58
CA TYR A 115 -3.41 -7.91 -7.85
C TYR A 115 -3.01 -6.45 -7.66
N GLY A 116 -2.94 -5.69 -8.77
CA GLY A 116 -2.80 -4.23 -8.72
C GLY A 116 -1.41 -3.74 -8.33
N GLU A 117 -0.37 -4.55 -8.48
CA GLU A 117 0.99 -4.12 -8.21
C GLU A 117 1.50 -3.08 -9.22
N SER A 118 1.04 -3.18 -10.45
CA SER A 118 1.39 -2.29 -11.55
C SER A 118 0.13 -1.86 -12.27
N MET A 119 0.04 -0.59 -12.67
CA MET A 119 -1.11 -0.08 -13.41
C MET A 119 -1.28 -0.73 -14.78
N ILE A 120 -0.23 -1.25 -15.40
CA ILE A 120 -0.31 -1.94 -16.70
C ILE A 120 -0.82 -3.37 -16.52
N ALA A 121 -0.33 -4.07 -15.50
CA ALA A 121 -0.63 -5.46 -15.21
C ALA A 121 -1.52 -5.59 -13.94
N TYR A 122 -2.47 -4.66 -13.78
CA TYR A 122 -3.31 -4.58 -12.58
C TYR A 122 -4.21 -5.81 -12.39
N ASP A 123 -4.53 -6.52 -13.47
CA ASP A 123 -5.36 -7.72 -13.52
C ASP A 123 -4.57 -9.04 -13.40
N GLN A 124 -3.25 -8.97 -13.29
CA GLN A 124 -2.41 -10.14 -13.09
C GLN A 124 -2.24 -10.44 -11.60
N PHE A 125 -2.60 -11.66 -11.21
CA PHE A 125 -2.32 -12.15 -9.87
C PHE A 125 -0.83 -12.42 -9.70
N ARG A 126 -0.25 -11.91 -8.62
CA ARG A 126 1.15 -12.13 -8.28
C ARG A 126 1.31 -12.53 -6.83
N ARG A 127 2.25 -13.44 -6.61
CA ARG A 127 2.72 -13.82 -5.29
C ARG A 127 4.23 -13.84 -5.31
N TYR A 128 4.85 -13.05 -4.43
CA TYR A 128 6.29 -12.96 -4.40
C TYR A 128 6.80 -12.53 -3.03
N LEU A 129 8.08 -12.80 -2.82
CA LEU A 129 8.84 -12.39 -1.65
C LEU A 129 9.98 -11.48 -2.13
N ARG A 130 10.14 -10.33 -1.49
CA ARG A 130 11.22 -9.37 -1.75
C ARG A 130 12.12 -9.29 -0.53
N PHE A 131 13.42 -9.14 -0.80
CA PHE A 131 14.43 -8.83 0.19
C PHE A 131 15.20 -7.62 -0.29
N GLY A 132 15.67 -6.79 0.63
CA GLY A 132 16.48 -5.64 0.28
C GLY A 132 16.72 -4.70 1.43
N PHE A 133 17.20 -3.52 1.08
CA PHE A 133 17.45 -2.43 2.02
C PHE A 133 16.43 -1.33 1.77
N VAL A 134 15.96 -0.72 2.84
CA VAL A 134 15.06 0.43 2.78
C VAL A 134 15.54 1.51 3.74
N ILE A 135 15.46 2.76 3.31
CA ILE A 135 15.70 3.92 4.15
C ILE A 135 14.33 4.41 4.62
N LYS A 136 14.08 4.35 5.93
CA LYS A 136 12.83 4.84 6.52
C LYS A 136 13.09 6.12 7.31
N PRO A 137 12.24 7.16 7.19
CA PRO A 137 12.33 8.31 8.08
C PRO A 137 12.10 7.87 9.53
N ARG A 138 12.64 8.60 10.50
CA ARG A 138 12.45 8.33 11.94
C ARG A 138 11.01 8.58 12.42
N SER A 139 10.20 9.24 11.62
CA SER A 139 8.78 9.51 11.90
C SER A 139 7.87 8.37 11.44
N VAL A 140 6.66 8.33 11.99
CA VAL A 140 5.62 7.33 11.68
C VAL A 140 5.44 7.19 10.16
N THR A 141 5.59 5.96 9.65
CA THR A 141 5.36 5.67 8.23
C THR A 141 3.85 5.62 7.99
N ILE A 142 3.35 6.58 7.26
CA ILE A 142 1.97 6.60 6.75
C ILE A 142 2.01 5.97 5.35
N PHE A 143 1.21 4.93 5.11
CA PHE A 143 1.09 4.27 3.80
C PHE A 143 0.22 5.06 2.83
#